data_4f947fbb9d5ebf2ce48dc6b775c389c1
#
_entry.id   4f947fbb9d5ebf2ce48dc6b775c389c1
#
_cell.length_a   1.000
_cell.length_b   1.000
_cell.length_c   1.000
_cell.angle_alpha   90.00
_cell.angle_beta   90.00
_cell.angle_gamma   90.00
#
_symmetry.space_group_name_H-M   'P 1'
#
loop_
_entity.id
_entity.type
_entity.pdbx_description
1 polymer ?
#
loop_
_entity_poly.entity_id
_entity_poly.type
_entity_poly.pdbx_seq_one_letter_code
_entity_poly.pdbx_strand_id
1 'polypeptide(L)'
;HPRSPYAVAKLYGFWITKNYREAYNLHASNGILFNHESPRRGETFVTRKITMAAARIHRGLQECFYMGNIDARRDWGYAKDYVKMMWMMLQQEVPDDYVVATGEMHTVREFIERSFARVGRGIEWKGAGVDETGIDTTTGKTVVRIDPRYFRPAEVEQLLGNPAKAKEK
;
A
#
# COMPACT_ATOMS: atom_id res chain seq x y z
N HIS A 1 9.90 11.63 -11.99
CA HIS A 1 10.60 10.61 -12.80
C HIS A 1 10.66 9.25 -12.09
N PRO A 2 10.76 8.14 -12.84
CA PRO A 2 10.79 6.81 -12.24
C PRO A 2 12.06 6.61 -11.36
N ARG A 3 11.89 5.98 -10.19
CA ARG A 3 12.94 5.77 -9.19
C ARG A 3 13.40 4.30 -9.09
N SER A 4 12.95 3.44 -10.00
CA SER A 4 13.35 2.03 -10.03
C SER A 4 13.15 1.43 -11.43
N PRO A 5 13.80 0.30 -11.76
CA PRO A 5 13.53 -0.43 -13.01
C PRO A 5 12.06 -0.81 -13.17
N TYR A 6 11.40 -1.18 -12.07
CA TYR A 6 9.96 -1.44 -12.05
C TYR A 6 9.15 -0.19 -12.47
N ALA A 7 9.48 0.98 -11.92
CA ALA A 7 8.79 2.23 -12.25
C ALA A 7 9.01 2.62 -13.72
N VAL A 8 10.20 2.38 -14.29
CA VAL A 8 10.48 2.57 -15.72
C VAL A 8 9.61 1.67 -16.57
N ALA A 9 9.50 0.38 -16.22
CA ALA A 9 8.65 -0.57 -16.94
C ALA A 9 7.17 -0.18 -16.89
N LYS A 10 6.68 0.31 -15.74
CA LYS A 10 5.31 0.81 -15.60
C LYS A 10 5.06 2.06 -16.44
N LEU A 11 6.02 2.99 -16.48
CA LEU A 11 5.94 4.18 -17.34
C LEU A 11 5.90 3.80 -18.83
N TYR A 12 6.72 2.85 -19.24
CA TYR A 12 6.67 2.30 -20.60
C TYR A 12 5.30 1.69 -20.90
N GLY A 13 4.77 0.86 -20.01
CA GLY A 13 3.45 0.24 -20.17
C GLY A 13 2.33 1.27 -20.35
N PHE A 14 2.36 2.36 -19.59
CA PHE A 14 1.42 3.46 -19.74
C PHE A 14 1.48 4.09 -21.15
N TRP A 15 2.67 4.47 -21.59
CA TRP A 15 2.83 5.16 -22.86
C TRP A 15 2.61 4.27 -24.07
N ILE A 16 3.00 2.99 -24.02
CA ILE A 16 2.73 2.07 -25.13
C ILE A 16 1.22 1.82 -25.29
N THR A 17 0.46 1.70 -24.20
CA THR A 17 -1.00 1.57 -24.24
C THR A 17 -1.64 2.80 -24.89
N LYS A 18 -1.22 4.00 -24.48
CA LYS A 18 -1.70 5.26 -25.06
C LYS A 18 -1.35 5.36 -26.55
N ASN A 19 -0.11 5.03 -26.92
CA ASN A 19 0.32 5.05 -28.33
C ASN A 19 -0.53 4.12 -29.21
N TYR A 20 -0.77 2.88 -28.75
CA TYR A 20 -1.58 1.91 -29.50
C TYR A 20 -3.06 2.32 -29.56
N ARG A 21 -3.61 2.91 -28.52
CA ARG A 21 -4.97 3.50 -28.55
C ARG A 21 -5.09 4.55 -29.65
N GLU A 22 -4.12 5.48 -29.72
CA GLU A 22 -4.14 6.59 -30.68
C GLU A 22 -3.81 6.12 -32.11
N ALA A 23 -2.82 5.23 -32.28
CA ALA A 23 -2.35 4.80 -33.60
C ALA A 23 -3.26 3.77 -34.27
N TYR A 24 -3.90 2.89 -33.50
CA TYR A 24 -4.67 1.76 -34.04
C TYR A 24 -6.15 1.79 -33.64
N ASN A 25 -6.60 2.86 -33.01
CA ASN A 25 -7.98 3.01 -32.54
C ASN A 25 -8.43 1.84 -31.63
N LEU A 26 -7.53 1.33 -30.80
CA LEU A 26 -7.86 0.26 -29.85
C LEU A 26 -8.63 0.83 -28.66
N HIS A 27 -9.66 0.09 -28.22
CA HIS A 27 -10.32 0.39 -26.94
C HIS A 27 -9.44 -0.07 -25.78
N ALA A 28 -8.44 0.74 -25.44
CA ALA A 28 -7.44 0.46 -24.41
C ALA A 28 -7.39 1.58 -23.37
N SER A 29 -7.59 1.24 -22.12
CA SER A 29 -7.59 2.18 -20.98
C SER A 29 -6.44 1.88 -20.03
N ASN A 30 -5.81 2.92 -19.48
CA ASN A 30 -4.85 2.77 -18.40
C ASN A 30 -5.51 2.98 -17.04
N GLY A 31 -5.30 2.04 -16.12
CA GLY A 31 -5.57 2.23 -14.71
C GLY A 31 -4.28 2.58 -13.97
N ILE A 32 -4.18 3.79 -13.44
CA ILE A 32 -3.10 4.20 -12.55
C ILE A 32 -3.50 3.80 -11.14
N LEU A 33 -3.17 2.54 -10.79
CA LEU A 33 -3.62 1.91 -9.57
C LEU A 33 -2.72 2.25 -8.39
N PHE A 34 -3.30 2.87 -7.37
CA PHE A 34 -2.64 3.05 -6.07
C PHE A 34 -2.59 1.73 -5.29
N ASN A 35 -2.01 1.72 -4.11
CA ASN A 35 -1.84 0.49 -3.35
C ASN A 35 -3.21 -0.16 -3.06
N HIS A 36 -3.36 -1.42 -3.43
CA HIS A 36 -4.61 -2.16 -3.25
C HIS A 36 -4.35 -3.49 -2.57
N GLU A 37 -5.10 -3.75 -1.53
CA GLU A 37 -4.84 -4.76 -0.53
C GLU A 37 -6.01 -5.76 -0.42
N SER A 38 -5.68 -6.98 -0.03
CA SER A 38 -6.66 -8.02 0.24
C SER A 38 -6.06 -9.10 1.14
N PRO A 39 -6.88 -10.06 1.64
CA PRO A 39 -6.36 -11.24 2.33
C PRO A 39 -5.39 -12.10 1.50
N ARG A 40 -5.37 -11.90 0.17
CA ARG A 40 -4.47 -12.58 -0.77
C ARG A 40 -3.20 -11.79 -1.08
N ARG A 41 -2.97 -10.63 -0.43
CA ARG A 41 -1.75 -9.86 -0.64
C ARG A 41 -0.51 -10.70 -0.34
N GLY A 42 0.53 -10.61 -1.17
CA GLY A 42 1.78 -11.35 -0.96
C GLY A 42 2.41 -11.02 0.40
N GLU A 43 2.98 -12.00 1.06
CA GLU A 43 3.45 -11.93 2.46
C GLU A 43 4.61 -10.96 2.68
N THR A 44 5.37 -10.64 1.63
CA THR A 44 6.48 -9.68 1.65
C THR A 44 6.02 -8.22 1.60
N PHE A 45 4.75 -7.96 1.25
CA PHE A 45 4.21 -6.60 1.25
C PHE A 45 3.87 -6.13 2.65
N VAL A 46 4.04 -4.83 2.88
CA VAL A 46 3.95 -4.21 4.21
C VAL A 46 2.66 -4.55 4.96
N THR A 47 1.52 -4.46 4.33
CA THR A 47 0.21 -4.72 4.97
C THR A 47 0.07 -6.18 5.39
N ARG A 48 0.42 -7.12 4.51
CA ARG A 48 0.35 -8.55 4.81
C ARG A 48 1.38 -8.96 5.87
N LYS A 49 2.60 -8.43 5.78
CA LYS A 49 3.65 -8.63 6.79
C LYS A 49 3.15 -8.23 8.20
N ILE A 50 2.51 -7.06 8.31
CA ILE A 50 1.99 -6.54 9.58
C ILE A 50 0.86 -7.43 10.11
N THR A 51 -0.14 -7.74 9.30
CA THR A 51 -1.30 -8.55 9.74
C THR A 51 -0.89 -9.96 10.15
N MET A 52 0.05 -10.58 9.44
CA MET A 52 0.61 -11.88 9.81
C MET A 52 1.41 -11.81 11.11
N ALA A 53 2.23 -10.77 11.30
CA ALA A 53 2.99 -10.56 12.54
C ALA A 53 2.03 -10.38 13.73
N ALA A 54 1.02 -9.52 13.61
CA ALA A 54 0.02 -9.32 14.66
C ALA A 54 -0.67 -10.63 15.06
N ALA A 55 -1.08 -11.44 14.08
CA ALA A 55 -1.71 -12.74 14.33
C ALA A 55 -0.74 -13.75 14.98
N ARG A 56 0.52 -13.83 14.52
CA ARG A 56 1.54 -14.74 15.09
C ARG A 56 1.93 -14.33 16.50
N ILE A 57 2.11 -13.02 16.77
CA ILE A 57 2.43 -12.50 18.08
C ILE A 57 1.28 -12.74 19.05
N HIS A 58 0.04 -12.52 18.61
CA HIS A 58 -1.13 -12.83 19.42
C HIS A 58 -1.20 -14.31 19.85
N ARG A 59 -0.79 -15.22 18.95
CA ARG A 59 -0.75 -16.66 19.21
C ARG A 59 0.52 -17.17 19.89
N GLY A 60 1.46 -16.28 20.22
CA GLY A 60 2.75 -16.65 20.83
C GLY A 60 3.73 -17.36 19.88
N LEU A 61 3.50 -17.30 18.58
CA LEU A 61 4.34 -17.93 17.55
C LEU A 61 5.50 -17.02 17.08
N GLN A 62 5.47 -15.77 17.49
CA GLN A 62 6.48 -14.76 17.17
C GLN A 62 6.55 -13.76 18.31
N GLU A 63 7.75 -13.31 18.67
CA GLU A 63 7.93 -12.34 19.76
C GLU A 63 7.85 -10.90 19.25
N CYS A 64 8.50 -10.60 18.12
CA CYS A 64 8.67 -9.26 17.58
C CYS A 64 8.76 -9.32 16.05
N PHE A 65 8.50 -8.20 15.37
CA PHE A 65 8.79 -8.05 13.96
C PHE A 65 9.46 -6.70 13.66
N TYR A 66 10.13 -6.63 12.50
CA TYR A 66 10.98 -5.51 12.14
C TYR A 66 10.37 -4.74 10.96
N MET A 67 10.41 -3.40 11.07
CA MET A 67 9.89 -2.47 10.06
C MET A 67 10.97 -1.47 9.65
N GLY A 68 10.80 -0.84 8.50
CA GLY A 68 11.54 0.34 8.09
C GLY A 68 10.81 1.62 8.52
N ASN A 69 10.61 2.54 7.56
CA ASN A 69 9.90 3.79 7.82
C ASN A 69 8.41 3.55 8.11
N ILE A 70 8.02 3.71 9.38
CA ILE A 70 6.62 3.55 9.81
C ILE A 70 5.79 4.82 9.64
N ASP A 71 6.41 5.96 9.34
CA ASP A 71 5.72 7.23 9.12
C ASP A 71 5.38 7.48 7.64
N ALA A 72 5.86 6.60 6.75
CA ALA A 72 5.50 6.63 5.34
C ALA A 72 3.98 6.54 5.17
N ARG A 73 3.43 7.43 4.32
CA ARG A 73 1.99 7.53 4.06
C ARG A 73 1.61 6.92 2.73
N ARG A 74 0.55 6.15 2.72
CA ARG A 74 0.05 5.46 1.52
C ARG A 74 -1.46 5.59 1.42
N ASP A 75 -1.92 5.70 0.18
CA ASP A 75 -3.32 5.51 -0.18
C ASP A 75 -3.53 4.00 -0.39
N TRP A 76 -4.25 3.35 0.52
CA TRP A 76 -4.55 1.94 0.47
C TRP A 76 -6.03 1.70 0.24
N GLY A 77 -6.37 1.01 -0.85
CA GLY A 77 -7.72 0.61 -1.15
C GLY A 77 -7.92 -0.90 -1.10
N TYR A 78 -9.16 -1.34 -1.30
CA TYR A 78 -9.51 -2.76 -1.34
C TYR A 78 -9.39 -3.30 -2.78
N ALA A 79 -8.61 -4.35 -2.99
CA ALA A 79 -8.29 -4.87 -4.31
C ALA A 79 -9.54 -5.25 -5.15
N LYS A 80 -10.63 -5.65 -4.50
CA LYS A 80 -11.88 -6.00 -5.18
C LYS A 80 -12.53 -4.78 -5.86
N ASP A 81 -12.44 -3.61 -5.24
CA ASP A 81 -12.95 -2.36 -5.83
C ASP A 81 -12.10 -1.94 -7.03
N TYR A 82 -10.77 -2.16 -6.96
CA TYR A 82 -9.86 -1.90 -8.08
C TYR A 82 -10.16 -2.81 -9.26
N VAL A 83 -10.42 -4.10 -9.04
CA VAL A 83 -10.83 -5.04 -10.10
C VAL A 83 -12.16 -4.61 -10.72
N LYS A 84 -13.13 -4.19 -9.90
CA LYS A 84 -14.40 -3.65 -10.39
C LYS A 84 -14.18 -2.42 -11.26
N MET A 85 -13.31 -1.50 -10.82
CA MET A 85 -12.97 -0.31 -11.60
C MET A 85 -12.31 -0.67 -12.95
N MET A 86 -11.41 -1.67 -12.98
CA MET A 86 -10.81 -2.16 -14.23
C MET A 86 -11.88 -2.61 -15.23
N TRP A 87 -12.92 -3.31 -14.76
CA TRP A 87 -14.04 -3.70 -15.59
C TRP A 87 -14.86 -2.49 -16.05
N MET A 88 -15.15 -1.54 -15.14
CA MET A 88 -15.95 -0.34 -15.45
C MET A 88 -15.26 0.56 -16.48
N MET A 89 -13.94 0.69 -16.45
CA MET A 89 -13.17 1.45 -17.44
C MET A 89 -13.38 0.92 -18.87
N LEU A 90 -13.54 -0.39 -19.03
CA LEU A 90 -13.77 -1.04 -20.32
C LEU A 90 -15.22 -0.96 -20.80
N GLN A 91 -16.14 -0.51 -19.94
CA GLN A 91 -17.55 -0.31 -20.31
C GLN A 91 -17.84 1.13 -20.79
N GLN A 92 -16.85 2.02 -20.70
CA GLN A 92 -17.00 3.40 -21.18
C GLN A 92 -17.03 3.43 -22.72
N GLU A 93 -17.78 4.35 -23.29
CA GLU A 93 -17.86 4.50 -24.77
C GLU A 93 -16.51 4.91 -25.37
N VAL A 94 -15.75 5.73 -24.66
CA VAL A 94 -14.45 6.23 -25.08
C VAL A 94 -13.38 5.74 -24.10
N PRO A 95 -12.32 5.06 -24.58
CA PRO A 95 -11.23 4.63 -23.72
C PRO A 95 -10.42 5.80 -23.20
N ASP A 96 -10.07 5.77 -21.92
CA ASP A 96 -9.34 6.85 -21.28
C ASP A 96 -8.45 6.33 -20.12
N ASP A 97 -7.67 7.22 -19.50
CA ASP A 97 -6.76 6.90 -18.40
C ASP A 97 -7.37 7.36 -17.07
N TYR A 98 -7.38 6.48 -16.06
CA TYR A 98 -8.02 6.72 -14.78
C TYR A 98 -7.06 6.49 -13.62
N VAL A 99 -7.02 7.44 -12.68
CA VAL A 99 -6.43 7.21 -11.35
C VAL A 99 -7.41 6.42 -10.51
N VAL A 100 -6.99 5.25 -10.04
CA VAL A 100 -7.77 4.40 -9.14
C VAL A 100 -7.14 4.44 -7.76
N ALA A 101 -7.78 5.16 -6.85
CA ALA A 101 -7.29 5.46 -5.51
C ALA A 101 -8.48 5.69 -4.56
N THR A 102 -8.21 5.70 -3.24
CA THR A 102 -9.24 6.06 -2.26
C THR A 102 -9.38 7.57 -2.10
N GLY A 103 -8.30 8.32 -2.26
CA GLY A 103 -8.19 9.75 -1.96
C GLY A 103 -7.87 10.01 -0.49
N GLU A 104 -7.53 8.98 0.28
CA GLU A 104 -7.15 9.08 1.70
C GLU A 104 -5.78 8.43 1.93
N MET A 105 -5.01 9.01 2.84
CA MET A 105 -3.69 8.47 3.23
C MET A 105 -3.68 8.04 4.68
N HIS A 106 -3.02 6.91 4.93
CA HIS A 106 -2.73 6.40 6.26
C HIS A 106 -1.25 6.10 6.42
N THR A 107 -0.73 6.23 7.65
CA THR A 107 0.65 5.86 7.94
C THR A 107 0.79 4.35 8.15
N VAL A 108 2.00 3.82 7.96
CA VAL A 108 2.32 2.43 8.32
C VAL A 108 2.14 2.22 9.82
N ARG A 109 2.46 3.22 10.64
CA ARG A 109 2.23 3.24 12.10
C ARG A 109 0.76 2.99 12.43
N GLU A 110 -0.15 3.79 11.86
CA GLU A 110 -1.59 3.64 12.05
C GLU A 110 -2.07 2.24 11.62
N PHE A 111 -1.53 1.70 10.53
CA PHE A 111 -1.88 0.35 10.07
C PHE A 111 -1.42 -0.73 11.06
N ILE A 112 -0.24 -0.58 11.69
CA ILE A 112 0.23 -1.46 12.77
C ILE A 112 -0.73 -1.40 13.95
N GLU A 113 -1.03 -0.21 14.45
CA GLU A 113 -1.94 0.00 15.59
C GLU A 113 -3.31 -0.64 15.35
N ARG A 114 -3.91 -0.38 14.18
CA ARG A 114 -5.20 -0.97 13.78
C ARG A 114 -5.14 -2.50 13.67
N SER A 115 -4.02 -3.04 13.18
CA SER A 115 -3.85 -4.49 13.04
C SER A 115 -3.76 -5.18 14.41
N PHE A 116 -3.04 -4.59 15.35
CA PHE A 116 -2.96 -5.11 16.74
C PHE A 116 -4.28 -4.93 17.49
N ALA A 117 -4.98 -3.83 17.30
CA ALA A 117 -6.30 -3.61 17.90
C ALA A 117 -7.31 -4.70 17.48
N ARG A 118 -7.21 -5.23 16.23
CA ARG A 118 -8.06 -6.34 15.75
C ARG A 118 -7.87 -7.65 16.53
N VAL A 119 -6.74 -7.83 17.19
CA VAL A 119 -6.45 -8.99 18.05
C VAL A 119 -6.50 -8.63 19.54
N GLY A 120 -7.13 -7.49 19.87
CA GLY A 120 -7.34 -7.05 21.27
C GLY A 120 -6.08 -6.52 21.97
N ARG A 121 -5.09 -6.01 21.19
CA ARG A 121 -3.84 -5.48 21.73
C ARG A 121 -3.64 -4.03 21.31
N GLY A 122 -3.18 -3.18 22.22
CA GLY A 122 -2.75 -1.81 21.94
C GLY A 122 -1.25 -1.74 21.69
N ILE A 123 -0.80 -0.72 20.97
CA ILE A 123 0.61 -0.42 20.78
C ILE A 123 0.91 0.96 21.36
N GLU A 124 1.91 1.03 22.23
CA GLU A 124 2.53 2.26 22.72
C GLU A 124 3.91 2.40 22.06
N TRP A 125 4.19 3.56 21.50
CA TRP A 125 5.48 3.83 20.85
C TRP A 125 6.45 4.49 21.87
N LYS A 126 7.72 4.01 21.89
CA LYS A 126 8.79 4.57 22.72
C LYS A 126 10.06 4.75 21.91
N GLY A 127 10.78 5.84 22.17
CA GLY A 127 11.98 6.23 21.41
C GLY A 127 11.63 7.03 20.16
N ALA A 128 12.59 7.19 19.26
CA ALA A 128 12.44 7.91 18.01
C ALA A 128 13.42 7.37 16.93
N GLY A 129 13.05 7.50 15.67
CA GLY A 129 13.89 7.10 14.55
C GLY A 129 14.18 5.60 14.54
N VAL A 130 15.46 5.23 14.44
CA VAL A 130 15.87 3.81 14.41
C VAL A 130 15.78 3.12 15.76
N ASP A 131 15.76 3.88 16.85
CA ASP A 131 15.65 3.35 18.22
C ASP A 131 14.18 3.26 18.67
N GLU A 132 13.26 3.64 17.83
CA GLU A 132 11.83 3.58 18.15
C GLU A 132 11.34 2.13 18.22
N THR A 133 10.51 1.85 19.21
CA THR A 133 9.93 0.53 19.45
C THR A 133 8.44 0.63 19.72
N GLY A 134 7.69 -0.35 19.23
CA GLY A 134 6.27 -0.54 19.56
C GLY A 134 6.13 -1.57 20.67
N ILE A 135 5.49 -1.17 21.76
CA ILE A 135 5.26 -1.98 22.95
C ILE A 135 3.80 -2.39 23.03
N ASP A 136 3.54 -3.67 23.15
CA ASP A 136 2.21 -4.20 23.41
C ASP A 136 1.76 -3.79 24.82
N THR A 137 0.73 -2.96 24.88
CA THR A 137 0.22 -2.42 26.16
C THR A 137 -0.38 -3.48 27.08
N THR A 138 -0.76 -4.65 26.54
CA THR A 138 -1.33 -5.76 27.31
C THR A 138 -0.26 -6.57 28.03
N THR A 139 0.92 -6.74 27.40
CA THR A 139 1.98 -7.61 27.91
C THR A 139 3.23 -6.86 28.36
N GLY A 140 3.37 -5.58 28.00
CA GLY A 140 4.58 -4.78 28.23
C GLY A 140 5.78 -5.19 27.38
N LYS A 141 5.61 -6.10 26.42
CA LYS A 141 6.69 -6.60 25.57
C LYS A 141 6.87 -5.75 24.33
N THR A 142 8.12 -5.60 23.88
CA THR A 142 8.44 -5.00 22.58
C THR A 142 8.02 -5.95 21.47
N VAL A 143 7.12 -5.52 20.61
CA VAL A 143 6.58 -6.32 19.49
C VAL A 143 6.92 -5.74 18.13
N VAL A 144 7.33 -4.46 18.07
CA VAL A 144 7.79 -3.81 16.84
C VAL A 144 9.17 -3.19 17.09
N ARG A 145 10.08 -3.37 16.15
CA ARG A 145 11.39 -2.70 16.12
C ARG A 145 11.64 -2.09 14.75
N ILE A 146 12.35 -0.99 14.73
CA ILE A 146 12.83 -0.37 13.49
C ILE A 146 14.18 -0.99 13.11
N ASP A 147 14.34 -1.35 11.84
CA ASP A 147 15.60 -1.89 11.30
C ASP A 147 16.00 -1.08 10.06
N PRO A 148 17.16 -0.39 10.10
CA PRO A 148 17.63 0.42 8.97
C PRO A 148 17.74 -0.33 7.64
N ARG A 149 17.93 -1.66 7.66
CA ARG A 149 18.00 -2.49 6.44
C ARG A 149 16.70 -2.51 5.64
N TYR A 150 15.57 -2.15 6.25
CA TYR A 150 14.28 -2.04 5.59
C TYR A 150 13.97 -0.63 5.09
N PHE A 151 14.84 0.34 5.28
CA PHE A 151 14.71 1.65 4.66
C PHE A 151 15.08 1.57 3.18
N ARG A 152 14.23 2.08 2.33
CA ARG A 152 14.51 2.10 0.89
C ARG A 152 15.36 3.33 0.54
N PRO A 153 16.42 3.21 -0.28
CA PRO A 153 17.28 4.33 -0.65
C PRO A 153 16.52 5.47 -1.37
N ALA A 154 15.43 5.16 -2.04
CA ALA A 154 14.59 6.11 -2.76
C ALA A 154 13.11 5.91 -2.38
N GLU A 155 12.79 6.14 -1.11
CA GLU A 155 11.42 6.02 -0.62
C GLU A 155 10.57 7.21 -1.07
N VAL A 156 9.33 6.92 -1.44
CA VAL A 156 8.30 7.93 -1.63
C VAL A 156 7.60 8.11 -0.28
N GLU A 157 7.77 9.26 0.35
CA GLU A 157 7.23 9.52 1.69
C GLU A 157 5.68 9.54 1.70
N GLN A 158 5.10 10.12 0.65
CA GLN A 158 3.64 10.28 0.54
C GLN A 158 3.14 9.86 -0.84
N LEU A 159 2.10 9.06 -0.86
CA LEU A 159 1.37 8.69 -2.08
C LEU A 159 -0.12 8.89 -1.83
N LEU A 160 -0.68 9.92 -2.46
CA LEU A 160 -2.10 10.23 -2.47
C LEU A 160 -2.61 10.28 -3.90
N GLY A 161 -3.63 9.49 -4.21
CA GLY A 161 -4.30 9.53 -5.50
C GLY A 161 -5.44 10.55 -5.53
N ASN A 162 -5.64 11.19 -6.67
CA ASN A 162 -6.84 11.96 -6.93
C ASN A 162 -7.78 11.16 -7.86
N PRO A 163 -8.82 10.51 -7.33
CA PRO A 163 -9.74 9.69 -8.11
C PRO A 163 -10.92 10.48 -8.72
N ALA A 164 -10.89 11.83 -8.72
CA ALA A 164 -12.03 12.67 -9.11
C ALA A 164 -12.61 12.24 -10.46
N LYS A 165 -11.78 12.14 -11.51
CA LYS A 165 -12.20 11.70 -12.85
C LYS A 165 -12.89 10.32 -12.83
N ALA A 166 -12.36 9.38 -12.04
CA ALA A 166 -12.93 8.04 -11.94
C ALA A 166 -14.27 8.01 -11.20
N LYS A 167 -14.53 8.99 -10.34
CA LYS A 167 -15.82 9.14 -9.61
C LYS A 167 -16.87 9.86 -10.43
N GLU A 168 -16.47 10.71 -11.38
CA GLU A 168 -17.38 11.47 -12.25
C GLU A 168 -17.90 10.64 -13.44
N LYS A 169 -17.16 9.64 -13.86
CA LYS A 169 -17.46 8.75 -15.00
C LYS A 169 -18.07 7.42 -14.54
#